data_8bbf94e595a19b13902e80294dec1850
#
_entry.id   8bbf94e595a19b13902e80294dec1850
#
_cell.length_a   1.000
_cell.length_b   1.000
_cell.length_c   1.000
_cell.angle_alpha   90.00
_cell.angle_beta   90.00
_cell.angle_gamma   90.00
#
_symmetry.space_group_name_H-M   'P 1'
#
loop_
_entity.id
_entity.type
_entity.pdbx_description
1 polymer ?
#
loop_
_entity_poly.entity_id
_entity_poly.type
_entity_poly.pdbx_seq_one_letter_code
_entity_poly.pdbx_strand_id
1 'polypeptide(L)'
;MELQTIQEQVKQGEYEISVHAEKERYAKDISLSDIETTILNGEILEDYPDDPRGESCLILGHAEGRAIHVVCGYTSTRSIRVITVYLPKQPKWQDERTRRAKGAPDA
;
A
#
# COMPACT_ATOMS: atom_id res chain seq x y z
N MET A 1 -2.71 -9.89 -7.54
CA MET A 1 -2.50 -8.76 -8.50
C MET A 1 -1.08 -8.79 -9.04
N GLU A 2 -0.89 -8.29 -10.23
CA GLU A 2 0.44 -8.19 -10.82
C GLU A 2 1.02 -6.81 -10.61
N LEU A 3 2.21 -6.76 -10.04
CA LEU A 3 2.89 -5.50 -9.72
C LEU A 3 3.12 -4.65 -10.99
N GLN A 4 3.55 -5.29 -12.07
CA GLN A 4 3.83 -4.57 -13.31
C GLN A 4 2.61 -3.83 -13.84
N THR A 5 1.44 -4.45 -13.79
CA THR A 5 0.19 -3.82 -14.22
C THR A 5 -0.13 -2.60 -13.35
N ILE A 6 0.05 -2.73 -12.04
CA ILE A 6 -0.18 -1.63 -11.10
C ILE A 6 0.77 -0.47 -11.43
N GLN A 7 2.05 -0.80 -11.59
CA GLN A 7 3.08 0.21 -11.87
C GLN A 7 2.82 0.95 -13.18
N GLU A 8 2.39 0.25 -14.22
CA GLU A 8 2.07 0.88 -15.51
C GLU A 8 0.90 1.86 -15.39
N GLN A 9 -0.15 1.48 -14.68
CA GLN A 9 -1.29 2.38 -14.49
C GLN A 9 -0.91 3.60 -13.65
N VAL A 10 -0.10 3.40 -12.63
CA VAL A 10 0.37 4.51 -11.79
C VAL A 10 1.23 5.47 -12.60
N LYS A 11 2.12 4.97 -13.45
CA LYS A 11 2.94 5.82 -14.33
C LYS A 11 2.09 6.67 -15.25
N GLN A 12 0.95 6.17 -15.70
CA GLN A 12 0.05 6.89 -16.59
C GLN A 12 -0.92 7.80 -15.84
N GLY A 13 -0.86 7.82 -14.52
CA GLY A 13 -1.79 8.59 -13.72
C GLY A 13 -3.18 7.97 -13.65
N GLU A 14 -3.33 6.71 -14.05
CA GLU A 14 -4.61 6.00 -14.12
C GLU A 14 -4.88 5.24 -12.81
N TYR A 15 -5.02 5.99 -11.75
CA TYR A 15 -5.36 5.42 -10.45
C TYR A 15 -6.15 6.44 -9.65
N GLU A 16 -6.87 5.94 -8.66
CA GLU A 16 -7.58 6.83 -7.73
C GLU A 16 -7.17 6.53 -6.29
N ILE A 17 -7.44 7.47 -5.41
CA ILE A 17 -7.13 7.36 -3.99
C ILE A 17 -8.42 7.38 -3.21
N SER A 18 -8.62 6.40 -2.33
CA SER A 18 -9.81 6.36 -1.48
C SER A 18 -9.81 7.53 -0.51
N VAL A 19 -11.00 7.88 -0.01
CA VAL A 19 -11.13 8.92 1.01
C VAL A 19 -10.30 8.56 2.25
N HIS A 20 -10.31 7.28 2.63
CA HIS A 20 -9.54 6.78 3.77
C HIS A 20 -8.03 6.99 3.56
N ALA A 21 -7.51 6.58 2.40
CA ALA A 21 -6.09 6.75 2.08
C ALA A 21 -5.69 8.23 2.02
N GLU A 22 -6.59 9.08 1.50
CA GLU A 22 -6.34 10.53 1.45
C GLU A 22 -6.15 11.10 2.85
N LYS A 23 -7.02 10.72 3.79
CA LYS A 23 -6.89 11.15 5.18
C LYS A 23 -5.62 10.63 5.84
N GLU A 24 -5.28 9.36 5.58
CA GLU A 24 -4.09 8.75 6.16
C GLU A 24 -2.81 9.41 5.69
N ARG A 25 -2.70 9.69 4.38
CA ARG A 25 -1.49 10.31 3.87
C ARG A 25 -1.28 11.72 4.42
N TYR A 26 -2.35 12.49 4.56
CA TYR A 26 -2.25 13.82 5.18
C TYR A 26 -1.78 13.73 6.63
N ALA A 27 -2.35 12.79 7.39
CA ALA A 27 -1.99 12.62 8.80
C ALA A 27 -0.54 12.24 9.00
N LYS A 28 0.08 11.59 8.03
CA LYS A 28 1.47 11.10 8.11
C LYS A 28 2.42 11.87 7.20
N ASP A 29 1.96 12.94 6.61
CA ASP A 29 2.77 13.76 5.70
C ASP A 29 3.37 12.93 4.56
N ILE A 30 2.53 12.11 3.94
CA ILE A 30 2.88 11.31 2.76
C ILE A 30 2.29 12.01 1.54
N SER A 31 3.13 12.44 0.62
CA SER A 31 2.68 13.10 -0.60
C SER A 31 2.16 12.10 -1.63
N LEU A 32 1.44 12.59 -2.64
CA LEU A 32 1.06 11.74 -3.77
C LEU A 32 2.30 11.21 -4.48
N SER A 33 3.33 12.05 -4.60
CA SER A 33 4.61 11.63 -5.18
C SER A 33 5.25 10.51 -4.37
N ASP A 34 5.14 10.56 -3.04
CA ASP A 34 5.65 9.50 -2.18
C ASP A 34 4.92 8.18 -2.44
N ILE A 35 3.60 8.22 -2.61
CA ILE A 35 2.81 7.03 -2.93
C ILE A 35 3.24 6.44 -4.28
N GLU A 36 3.37 7.29 -5.29
CA GLU A 36 3.80 6.85 -6.62
C GLU A 36 5.19 6.23 -6.58
N THR A 37 6.14 6.90 -5.92
CA THR A 37 7.49 6.40 -5.77
C THR A 37 7.50 5.04 -5.05
N THR A 38 6.71 4.92 -3.99
CA THR A 38 6.58 3.66 -3.24
C THR A 38 6.13 2.52 -4.12
N ILE A 39 5.11 2.76 -4.96
CA ILE A 39 4.60 1.73 -5.87
C ILE A 39 5.63 1.40 -6.95
N LEU A 40 6.26 2.43 -7.52
CA LEU A 40 7.15 2.25 -8.67
C LEU A 40 8.46 1.55 -8.31
N ASN A 41 8.95 1.70 -7.09
CA ASN A 41 10.15 1.00 -6.63
C ASN A 41 9.85 -0.14 -5.66
N GLY A 42 8.58 -0.45 -5.47
CA GLY A 42 8.15 -1.39 -4.44
C GLY A 42 8.05 -2.83 -4.89
N GLU A 43 7.59 -3.65 -3.96
CA GLU A 43 7.33 -5.07 -4.19
C GLU A 43 6.02 -5.45 -3.51
N ILE A 44 5.35 -6.47 -4.02
CA ILE A 44 4.16 -7.01 -3.36
C ILE A 44 4.63 -7.82 -2.16
N LEU A 45 4.26 -7.36 -0.98
CA LEU A 45 4.60 -8.04 0.28
C LEU A 45 3.55 -9.07 0.66
N GLU A 46 2.27 -8.74 0.44
CA GLU A 46 1.14 -9.63 0.70
C GLU A 46 0.14 -9.50 -0.46
N ASP A 47 -0.43 -10.63 -0.86
CA ASP A 47 -1.41 -10.65 -1.93
C ASP A 47 -2.71 -11.26 -1.39
N TYR A 48 -3.83 -10.63 -1.71
CA TYR A 48 -5.15 -11.04 -1.22
C TYR A 48 -6.10 -11.28 -2.40
N PRO A 49 -5.89 -12.38 -3.15
CA PRO A 49 -6.70 -12.63 -4.35
C PRO A 49 -8.15 -12.97 -4.04
N ASP A 50 -8.44 -13.44 -2.85
CA ASP A 50 -9.77 -13.90 -2.44
C ASP A 50 -10.47 -12.95 -1.47
N ASP A 51 -10.01 -11.70 -1.35
CA ASP A 51 -10.66 -10.72 -0.48
C ASP A 51 -12.12 -10.56 -0.92
N PRO A 52 -13.10 -10.74 -0.02
CA PRO A 52 -14.52 -10.63 -0.39
C PRO A 52 -14.92 -9.27 -0.97
N ARG A 53 -14.14 -8.23 -0.68
CA ARG A 53 -14.38 -6.88 -1.20
C ARG A 53 -13.77 -6.65 -2.57
N GLY A 54 -13.04 -7.63 -3.09
CA GLY A 54 -12.32 -7.55 -4.33
C GLY A 54 -10.83 -7.79 -4.12
N GLU A 55 -10.18 -8.27 -5.16
CA GLU A 55 -8.76 -8.57 -5.14
C GLU A 55 -7.93 -7.34 -4.74
N SER A 56 -6.95 -7.52 -3.86
CA SER A 56 -6.08 -6.45 -3.40
C SER A 56 -4.69 -6.99 -3.08
N CYS A 57 -3.74 -6.09 -2.85
CA CYS A 57 -2.40 -6.47 -2.42
C CYS A 57 -1.78 -5.36 -1.58
N LEU A 58 -0.77 -5.73 -0.80
CA LEU A 58 0.03 -4.81 0.01
C LEU A 58 1.39 -4.63 -0.66
N ILE A 59 1.74 -3.39 -0.98
CA ILE A 59 3.02 -3.05 -1.58
C ILE A 59 3.90 -2.38 -0.54
N LEU A 60 5.14 -2.84 -0.43
CA LEU A 60 6.18 -2.19 0.36
C LEU A 60 7.13 -1.47 -0.57
N GLY A 61 7.37 -0.21 -0.32
CA GLY A 61 8.38 0.57 -1.01
C GLY A 61 8.93 1.65 -0.10
N HIS A 62 9.79 2.47 -0.64
CA HIS A 62 10.47 3.52 0.11
C HIS A 62 10.37 4.84 -0.65
N ALA A 63 10.12 5.91 0.09
CA ALA A 63 10.12 7.27 -0.44
C ALA A 63 10.56 8.22 0.67
N GLU A 64 11.41 9.18 0.32
CA GLU A 64 11.92 10.18 1.27
C GLU A 64 12.52 9.55 2.53
N GLY A 65 13.24 8.43 2.37
CA GLY A 65 13.91 7.75 3.48
C GLY A 65 12.99 6.97 4.40
N ARG A 66 11.70 6.82 4.07
CA ARG A 66 10.75 6.10 4.89
C ARG A 66 10.24 4.85 4.17
N ALA A 67 10.06 3.76 4.92
CA ALA A 67 9.33 2.61 4.43
C ALA A 67 7.83 2.95 4.45
N ILE A 68 7.14 2.70 3.36
CA ILE A 68 5.70 2.99 3.23
C ILE A 68 4.99 1.74 2.75
N HIS A 69 3.85 1.45 3.35
CA HIS A 69 2.95 0.39 2.91
C HIS A 69 1.77 1.01 2.18
N VAL A 70 1.48 0.49 0.98
CA VAL A 70 0.34 0.93 0.18
C VAL A 70 -0.50 -0.30 -0.15
N VAL A 71 -1.79 -0.26 0.21
CA VAL A 71 -2.73 -1.31 -0.18
C VAL A 71 -3.46 -0.84 -1.42
N CYS A 72 -3.38 -1.62 -2.49
CA CYS A 72 -4.03 -1.36 -3.76
C CYS A 72 -5.08 -2.43 -4.05
N GLY A 73 -6.16 -2.03 -4.71
CA GLY A 73 -7.18 -2.94 -5.19
C GLY A 73 -7.68 -2.48 -6.55
N TYR A 74 -8.63 -3.24 -7.11
CA TYR A 74 -9.28 -2.86 -8.34
C TYR A 74 -10.59 -2.14 -8.04
N THR A 75 -10.92 -1.15 -8.88
CA THR A 75 -12.26 -0.57 -8.91
C THR A 75 -13.19 -1.49 -9.69
N SER A 76 -14.49 -1.16 -9.73
CA SER A 76 -15.47 -1.92 -10.52
C SER A 76 -15.16 -1.91 -12.02
N THR A 77 -14.42 -0.90 -12.49
CA THR A 77 -14.00 -0.79 -13.88
C THR A 77 -12.58 -1.31 -14.10
N ARG A 78 -12.02 -2.01 -13.13
CA ARG A 78 -10.69 -2.63 -13.20
C ARG A 78 -9.55 -1.64 -13.28
N SER A 79 -9.75 -0.39 -12.85
CA SER A 79 -8.63 0.53 -12.63
C SER A 79 -8.08 0.32 -11.22
N ILE A 80 -6.95 0.93 -10.94
CA ILE A 80 -6.27 0.80 -9.65
C ILE A 80 -6.82 1.82 -8.66
N ARG A 81 -7.08 1.38 -7.43
CA ARG A 81 -7.42 2.25 -6.31
C ARG A 81 -6.43 2.04 -5.18
N VAL A 82 -5.86 3.12 -4.68
CA VAL A 82 -5.10 3.09 -3.43
C VAL A 82 -6.11 3.13 -2.28
N ILE A 83 -6.19 2.02 -1.55
CA ILE A 83 -7.22 1.82 -0.50
C ILE A 83 -6.72 2.36 0.84
N THR A 84 -5.46 2.10 1.15
CA THR A 84 -4.85 2.40 2.45
C THR A 84 -3.38 2.72 2.25
N VAL A 85 -2.86 3.68 3.02
CA VAL A 85 -1.44 3.98 3.05
C VAL A 85 -1.04 4.26 4.49
N TYR A 86 0.08 3.70 4.92
CA TYR A 86 0.56 3.91 6.27
C TYR A 86 2.06 3.63 6.38
N LEU A 87 2.64 4.07 7.48
CA LEU A 87 4.03 3.74 7.82
C LEU A 87 4.00 2.48 8.68
N PRO A 88 4.69 1.39 8.27
CA PRO A 88 4.73 0.16 9.05
C PRO A 88 5.47 0.38 10.36
N LYS A 89 4.79 0.10 11.47
CA LYS A 89 5.37 0.27 12.80
C LYS A 89 4.67 -0.61 13.81
N GLN A 90 5.31 -0.77 14.96
CA GLN A 90 4.74 -1.50 16.06
C GLN A 90 3.46 -0.84 16.59
N PRO A 91 2.54 -1.61 17.16
CA PRO A 91 2.68 -3.05 17.42
C PRO A 91 2.29 -3.98 16.24
N LYS A 92 1.64 -3.46 15.19
CA LYS A 92 1.15 -4.29 14.07
C LYS A 92 2.27 -4.92 13.28
N TRP A 93 3.33 -4.16 13.06
CA TRP A 93 4.48 -4.59 12.28
C TRP A 93 5.71 -4.62 13.17
N GLN A 94 6.42 -5.74 13.15
CA GLN A 94 7.67 -5.92 13.87
C GLN A 94 8.78 -5.12 13.20
N ASP A 95 8.79 -5.14 11.86
CA ASP A 95 9.64 -4.34 11.00
C ASP A 95 8.86 -4.07 9.70
N GLU A 96 9.50 -3.45 8.71
CA GLU A 96 8.81 -3.06 7.48
C GLU A 96 8.28 -4.25 6.67
N ARG A 97 8.78 -5.46 6.91
CA ARG A 97 8.41 -6.66 6.15
C ARG A 97 7.66 -7.69 6.96
N THR A 98 7.70 -7.63 8.28
CA THR A 98 7.25 -8.69 9.15
C THR A 98 6.10 -8.23 10.03
N ARG A 99 4.94 -8.86 9.86
CA ARG A 99 3.82 -8.64 10.78
C ARG A 99 4.16 -9.21 12.14
N ARG A 100 3.70 -8.53 13.16
CA ARG A 100 3.81 -9.08 14.50
C ARG A 100 2.87 -10.27 14.63
N ALA A 101 3.38 -11.39 15.11
CA ALA A 101 2.58 -12.59 15.31
C ALA A 101 1.47 -12.32 16.34
N LYS A 102 0.26 -12.85 16.08
CA LYS A 102 -0.86 -12.72 17.01
C LYS A 102 -0.51 -13.39 18.32
N GLY A 103 -0.67 -12.67 19.41
CA GLY A 103 -0.34 -13.17 20.74
C GLY A 103 1.13 -13.07 21.13
N ALA A 104 1.98 -12.50 20.28
CA ALA A 104 3.38 -12.27 20.61
C ALA A 104 3.48 -11.23 21.74
N PRO A 105 4.42 -11.40 22.68
CA PRO A 105 4.60 -10.42 23.74
C PRO A 105 5.08 -9.08 23.17
N ASP A 106 4.74 -8.00 23.82
CA ASP A 106 5.26 -6.69 23.47
C ASP A 106 6.75 -6.63 23.78
N ALA A 107 7.51 -6.14 22.84
CA ALA A 107 8.94 -6.02 23.01
C ALA A 107 9.30 -4.89 23.99
#